data_57d7b92631a6c9a76659575a85c12e36
#
_entry.id   57d7b92631a6c9a76659575a85c12e36
#
_cell.length_a   1.000
_cell.length_b   1.000
_cell.length_c   1.000
_cell.angle_alpha   90.00
_cell.angle_beta   90.00
_cell.angle_gamma   90.00
#
_symmetry.space_group_name_H-M   'P 1'
#
loop_
_entity.id
_entity.type
_entity.pdbx_description
1 polymer ?
#
loop_
_entity_poly.entity_id
_entity_poly.type
_entity_poly.pdbx_seq_one_letter_code
_entity_poly.pdbx_strand_id
1 'polypeptide(L)'
;MTFWKITKKDLRLLARDKRTLFGLVALPLFFITILGISAGQLFTAKEKAKRIRVGVVNEDTSSLSSNLIGEVLKLDALELIELSDRSEGKERLADGKVDVVAFIGPRFHEKVDELDTADIIFAETGKLSSGLRSLDVEVQSGAFLASAAEVVEQLVFAFALRAIAPEVMRAHDPKLALKLFVQAKRSAHDREESETPAAEPVITKSRSDVIYEYLVPSYTVMFVFFIVNLMARSLLGERETGTLTRLLIGPVTGTGMMVGKTIPFFVISLAQTLLLLVAGKFLFHMSWGESPWMLVPVIVSTSLAATALGLLVATVVRTDSQVTAYSTFLVLIMAGMSGCLMPRSWQPELMQQLGLVTPQAWALIAYEHLLGRDVPNLHVVWSSCATLIAFALAFFAVAGWRFRALE
;
A
#
# COMPACT_ATOMS: atom_id res chain seq x y z
N MET A 1 -6.39 20.49 -38.32
CA MET A 1 -7.80 20.63 -37.89
C MET A 1 -8.64 19.34 -37.98
N THR A 2 -8.22 18.34 -38.71
CA THR A 2 -9.00 17.11 -39.00
C THR A 2 -9.08 16.15 -37.80
N PHE A 3 -7.99 16.04 -36.97
CA PHE A 3 -7.99 15.18 -35.80
C PHE A 3 -9.04 15.57 -34.77
N TRP A 4 -9.34 16.87 -34.62
CA TRP A 4 -10.37 17.35 -33.70
C TRP A 4 -11.79 16.91 -34.09
N LYS A 5 -12.05 16.78 -35.38
CA LYS A 5 -13.34 16.24 -35.86
C LYS A 5 -13.50 14.76 -35.51
N ILE A 6 -12.41 13.99 -35.58
CA ILE A 6 -12.37 12.58 -35.19
C ILE A 6 -12.65 12.49 -33.69
N THR A 7 -11.89 13.21 -32.86
CA THR A 7 -12.07 13.27 -31.41
C THR A 7 -13.52 13.60 -31.02
N LYS A 8 -14.10 14.65 -31.63
CA LYS A 8 -15.47 15.07 -31.29
C LYS A 8 -16.52 14.03 -31.71
N LYS A 9 -16.33 13.34 -32.86
CA LYS A 9 -17.19 12.23 -33.30
C LYS A 9 -17.14 11.10 -32.28
N ASP A 10 -15.95 10.63 -31.94
CA ASP A 10 -15.77 9.48 -31.05
C ASP A 10 -16.24 9.79 -29.62
N LEU A 11 -15.96 10.97 -29.08
CA LEU A 11 -16.46 11.40 -27.80
C LEU A 11 -17.99 11.42 -27.75
N ARG A 12 -18.66 11.86 -28.83
CA ARG A 12 -20.13 11.82 -28.90
C ARG A 12 -20.69 10.40 -28.99
N LEU A 13 -20.02 9.50 -29.69
CA LEU A 13 -20.42 8.10 -29.80
C LEU A 13 -20.30 7.43 -28.41
N LEU A 14 -19.17 7.62 -27.73
CA LEU A 14 -18.93 7.08 -26.40
C LEU A 14 -19.91 7.67 -25.36
N ALA A 15 -20.16 8.98 -25.41
CA ALA A 15 -21.13 9.63 -24.49
C ALA A 15 -22.59 9.15 -24.69
N ARG A 16 -22.93 8.63 -25.87
CA ARG A 16 -24.25 8.04 -26.16
C ARG A 16 -24.37 6.59 -25.67
N ASP A 17 -23.26 5.89 -25.52
CA ASP A 17 -23.25 4.52 -25.00
C ASP A 17 -23.33 4.50 -23.47
N LYS A 18 -24.52 4.84 -22.96
CA LYS A 18 -24.79 4.91 -21.53
C LYS A 18 -24.55 3.57 -20.80
N ARG A 19 -24.71 2.43 -21.51
CA ARG A 19 -24.51 1.09 -20.93
C ARG A 19 -23.05 0.85 -20.62
N THR A 20 -22.17 1.13 -21.59
CA THR A 20 -20.73 0.99 -21.39
C THR A 20 -20.21 1.97 -20.34
N LEU A 21 -20.64 3.25 -20.37
CA LEU A 21 -20.25 4.24 -19.36
C LEU A 21 -20.72 3.87 -17.97
N PHE A 22 -21.94 3.38 -17.82
CA PHE A 22 -22.46 2.91 -16.56
C PHE A 22 -21.65 1.72 -16.05
N GLY A 23 -21.33 0.73 -16.89
CA GLY A 23 -20.51 -0.41 -16.54
C GLY A 23 -19.09 -0.03 -16.09
N LEU A 24 -18.48 0.97 -16.73
CA LEU A 24 -17.14 1.47 -16.38
C LEU A 24 -17.06 2.06 -14.97
N VAL A 25 -18.17 2.55 -14.44
CA VAL A 25 -18.23 3.15 -13.09
C VAL A 25 -18.89 2.22 -12.09
N ALA A 26 -20.02 1.61 -12.45
CA ALA A 26 -20.78 0.78 -11.54
C ALA A 26 -20.02 -0.49 -11.12
N LEU A 27 -19.30 -1.12 -12.07
CA LEU A 27 -18.56 -2.34 -11.80
C LEU A 27 -17.42 -2.13 -10.79
N PRO A 28 -16.52 -1.13 -10.95
CA PRO A 28 -15.51 -0.82 -9.95
C PRO A 28 -16.12 -0.50 -8.57
N LEU A 29 -17.14 0.36 -8.51
CA LEU A 29 -17.78 0.72 -7.25
C LEU A 29 -18.40 -0.49 -6.55
N PHE A 30 -19.04 -1.38 -7.31
CA PHE A 30 -19.59 -2.63 -6.78
C PHE A 30 -18.49 -3.51 -6.17
N PHE A 31 -17.35 -3.68 -6.88
CA PHE A 31 -16.22 -4.45 -6.37
C PHE A 31 -15.62 -3.80 -5.12
N ILE A 32 -15.36 -2.49 -5.14
CA ILE A 32 -14.81 -1.76 -3.98
C ILE A 32 -15.74 -1.90 -2.78
N THR A 33 -17.06 -1.77 -3.00
CA THR A 33 -18.06 -1.87 -1.92
C THR A 33 -18.08 -3.27 -1.32
N ILE A 34 -18.21 -4.33 -2.15
CA ILE A 34 -18.27 -5.71 -1.66
C ILE A 34 -17.00 -6.11 -0.94
N LEU A 35 -15.86 -5.83 -1.57
CA LEU A 35 -14.57 -6.21 -0.98
C LEU A 35 -14.25 -5.39 0.27
N GLY A 36 -14.62 -4.10 0.27
CA GLY A 36 -14.47 -3.26 1.45
C GLY A 36 -15.31 -3.72 2.62
N ILE A 37 -16.60 -4.04 2.39
CA ILE A 37 -17.47 -4.60 3.42
C ILE A 37 -16.95 -5.96 3.88
N SER A 38 -16.59 -6.84 2.95
CA SER A 38 -16.06 -8.18 3.28
C SER A 38 -14.75 -8.10 4.08
N ALA A 39 -13.81 -7.29 3.63
CA ALA A 39 -12.56 -7.04 4.36
C ALA A 39 -12.83 -6.40 5.72
N GLY A 40 -13.70 -5.37 5.77
CA GLY A 40 -14.09 -4.71 7.01
C GLY A 40 -14.66 -5.69 8.03
N GLN A 41 -15.54 -6.60 7.61
CA GLN A 41 -16.11 -7.62 8.50
C GLN A 41 -15.07 -8.64 9.00
N LEU A 42 -14.15 -9.06 8.13
CA LEU A 42 -13.07 -9.97 8.53
C LEU A 42 -12.14 -9.33 9.59
N PHE A 43 -11.87 -8.04 9.46
CA PHE A 43 -11.03 -7.31 10.41
C PHE A 43 -11.78 -6.96 11.71
N THR A 44 -13.07 -6.58 11.63
CA THR A 44 -13.91 -6.32 12.83
C THR A 44 -14.28 -7.58 13.59
N ALA A 45 -14.48 -8.71 12.92
CA ALA A 45 -14.69 -10.00 13.57
C ALA A 45 -13.42 -10.42 14.35
N LYS A 46 -12.22 -10.08 13.82
CA LYS A 46 -10.97 -10.29 14.52
C LYS A 46 -10.74 -9.31 15.69
N GLU A 47 -11.35 -8.12 15.63
CA GLU A 47 -11.22 -7.09 16.68
C GLU A 47 -12.14 -7.35 17.89
N LYS A 48 -13.30 -8.01 17.69
CA LYS A 48 -14.14 -8.51 18.79
C LYS A 48 -13.60 -9.78 19.47
N ALA A 49 -12.61 -10.42 18.87
CA ALA A 49 -11.96 -11.59 19.38
C ALA A 49 -10.46 -11.43 19.32
N LYS A 50 -9.86 -10.91 20.35
CA LYS A 50 -8.48 -11.19 20.72
C LYS A 50 -7.66 -9.95 21.09
N ARG A 51 -7.57 -9.76 22.40
CA ARG A 51 -6.29 -9.36 23.01
C ARG A 51 -5.23 -10.29 22.41
N ILE A 52 -4.09 -9.73 22.02
CA ILE A 52 -2.98 -10.57 21.53
C ILE A 52 -2.56 -11.47 22.67
N ARG A 53 -2.68 -12.78 22.49
CA ARG A 53 -2.28 -13.76 23.52
C ARG A 53 -0.77 -13.92 23.48
N VAL A 54 -0.10 -13.36 24.47
CA VAL A 54 1.36 -13.43 24.60
C VAL A 54 1.71 -14.47 25.66
N GLY A 55 2.33 -15.57 25.23
CA GLY A 55 2.94 -16.53 26.14
C GLY A 55 4.24 -15.94 26.68
N VAL A 56 4.45 -15.98 28.00
CA VAL A 56 5.71 -15.56 28.62
C VAL A 56 6.32 -16.75 29.36
N VAL A 57 7.54 -17.09 28.96
CA VAL A 57 8.37 -18.05 29.66
C VAL A 57 9.47 -17.29 30.37
N ASN A 58 9.43 -17.25 31.69
CA ASN A 58 10.42 -16.57 32.51
C ASN A 58 11.35 -17.61 33.18
N GLU A 59 12.59 -17.69 32.67
CA GLU A 59 13.64 -18.54 33.24
C GLU A 59 14.54 -17.77 34.22
N ASP A 60 14.36 -16.43 34.31
CA ASP A 60 15.09 -15.58 35.27
C ASP A 60 14.27 -15.41 36.56
N THR A 61 14.88 -15.65 37.70
CA THR A 61 14.25 -15.56 39.03
C THR A 61 14.39 -14.19 39.68
N SER A 62 14.92 -13.20 38.97
CA SER A 62 15.18 -11.87 39.52
C SER A 62 13.89 -11.03 39.66
N SER A 63 13.98 -10.01 40.50
CA SER A 63 12.91 -9.02 40.64
C SER A 63 12.75 -8.16 39.37
N LEU A 64 13.80 -8.05 38.54
CA LEU A 64 13.78 -7.28 37.27
C LEU A 64 12.87 -7.93 36.24
N SER A 65 13.00 -9.24 36.04
CA SER A 65 12.13 -9.96 35.10
C SER A 65 10.67 -9.95 35.55
N SER A 66 10.42 -10.10 36.83
CA SER A 66 9.07 -10.01 37.43
C SER A 66 8.44 -8.62 37.25
N ASN A 67 9.24 -7.56 37.43
CA ASN A 67 8.79 -6.18 37.20
C ASN A 67 8.49 -5.90 35.72
N LEU A 68 9.33 -6.43 34.81
CA LEU A 68 9.09 -6.33 33.36
C LEU A 68 7.74 -6.96 32.98
N ILE A 69 7.49 -8.18 33.46
CA ILE A 69 6.22 -8.87 33.20
C ILE A 69 5.05 -8.09 33.81
N GLY A 70 5.21 -7.55 35.03
CA GLY A 70 4.19 -6.73 35.68
C GLY A 70 3.86 -5.42 34.93
N GLU A 71 4.82 -4.78 34.29
CA GLU A 71 4.57 -3.59 33.47
C GLU A 71 3.87 -3.94 32.16
N VAL A 72 4.24 -5.05 31.55
CA VAL A 72 3.58 -5.53 30.30
C VAL A 72 2.14 -5.99 30.60
N LEU A 73 1.87 -6.55 31.79
CA LEU A 73 0.52 -6.92 32.26
C LEU A 73 -0.45 -5.73 32.40
N LYS A 74 0.04 -4.52 32.56
CA LYS A 74 -0.83 -3.32 32.65
C LYS A 74 -1.43 -2.88 31.32
N LEU A 75 -1.03 -3.50 30.21
CA LEU A 75 -1.56 -3.19 28.90
C LEU A 75 -2.87 -3.94 28.64
N ASP A 76 -3.97 -3.23 28.56
CA ASP A 76 -5.31 -3.79 28.25
C ASP A 76 -5.39 -4.50 26.88
N ALA A 77 -4.43 -4.24 26.00
CA ALA A 77 -4.36 -4.81 24.65
C ALA A 77 -3.77 -6.24 24.59
N LEU A 78 -3.11 -6.70 25.67
CA LEU A 78 -2.43 -7.98 25.72
C LEU A 78 -3.11 -8.92 26.72
N GLU A 79 -3.22 -10.19 26.36
CA GLU A 79 -3.59 -11.28 27.26
C GLU A 79 -2.33 -12.12 27.52
N LEU A 80 -1.71 -11.91 28.68
CA LEU A 80 -0.52 -12.64 29.07
C LEU A 80 -0.88 -14.01 29.64
N ILE A 81 -0.19 -15.02 29.14
CA ILE A 81 -0.30 -16.41 29.60
C ILE A 81 1.08 -16.83 30.07
N GLU A 82 1.25 -17.01 31.38
CA GLU A 82 2.49 -17.55 31.89
C GLU A 82 2.64 -19.01 31.51
N LEU A 83 3.81 -19.39 31.04
CA LEU A 83 4.15 -20.73 30.57
C LEU A 83 5.31 -21.28 31.40
N SER A 84 5.29 -22.59 31.62
CA SER A 84 6.23 -23.24 32.54
C SER A 84 7.63 -23.40 31.94
N ASP A 85 7.73 -23.69 30.65
CA ASP A 85 9.00 -23.92 29.97
C ASP A 85 8.97 -23.57 28.47
N ARG A 86 10.15 -23.59 27.82
CA ARG A 86 10.30 -23.30 26.40
C ARG A 86 9.60 -24.32 25.52
N SER A 87 9.44 -25.55 25.89
CA SER A 87 8.81 -26.61 25.12
C SER A 87 7.31 -26.35 25.04
N GLU A 88 6.68 -26.04 26.17
CA GLU A 88 5.29 -25.64 26.27
C GLU A 88 5.02 -24.37 25.44
N GLY A 89 5.92 -23.39 25.46
CA GLY A 89 5.83 -22.17 24.70
C GLY A 89 5.76 -22.45 23.19
N LYS A 90 6.66 -23.26 22.68
CA LYS A 90 6.72 -23.64 21.26
C LYS A 90 5.51 -24.48 20.84
N GLU A 91 5.06 -25.41 21.69
CA GLU A 91 3.88 -26.25 21.41
C GLU A 91 2.62 -25.39 21.34
N ARG A 92 2.39 -24.52 22.31
CA ARG A 92 1.21 -23.62 22.31
C ARG A 92 1.23 -22.62 21.17
N LEU A 93 2.41 -22.19 20.72
CA LEU A 93 2.57 -21.35 19.54
C LEU A 93 2.21 -22.11 18.26
N ALA A 94 2.68 -23.36 18.13
CA ALA A 94 2.37 -24.23 17.00
C ALA A 94 0.88 -24.59 16.94
N ASP A 95 0.26 -24.84 18.10
CA ASP A 95 -1.19 -25.10 18.23
C ASP A 95 -2.06 -23.85 18.03
N GLY A 96 -1.47 -22.66 17.89
CA GLY A 96 -2.19 -21.40 17.79
C GLY A 96 -2.96 -21.00 19.07
N LYS A 97 -2.59 -21.57 20.23
CA LYS A 97 -3.16 -21.22 21.53
C LYS A 97 -2.62 -19.88 22.05
N VAL A 98 -1.40 -19.51 21.66
CA VAL A 98 -0.79 -18.19 21.84
C VAL A 98 -0.38 -17.63 20.49
N ASP A 99 -0.37 -16.31 20.37
CA ASP A 99 -0.10 -15.61 19.11
C ASP A 99 1.40 -15.25 19.01
N VAL A 100 2.02 -14.95 20.14
CA VAL A 100 3.44 -14.62 20.30
C VAL A 100 3.94 -15.26 21.58
N VAL A 101 5.21 -15.68 21.64
CA VAL A 101 5.87 -16.15 22.87
C VAL A 101 7.13 -15.34 23.10
N ALA A 102 7.26 -14.77 24.29
CA ALA A 102 8.46 -14.11 24.78
C ALA A 102 9.19 -15.02 25.77
N PHE A 103 10.44 -15.32 25.47
CA PHE A 103 11.33 -16.08 26.33
C PHE A 103 12.28 -15.12 27.03
N ILE A 104 12.27 -15.08 28.34
CA ILE A 104 13.23 -14.33 29.16
C ILE A 104 14.23 -15.36 29.70
N GLY A 105 15.48 -15.29 29.27
CA GLY A 105 16.51 -16.26 29.58
C GLY A 105 17.05 -16.09 31.02
N PRO A 106 17.73 -17.11 31.57
CA PRO A 106 18.18 -17.14 32.98
C PRO A 106 19.28 -16.13 33.30
N ARG A 107 19.92 -15.56 32.26
CA ARG A 107 20.97 -14.55 32.41
C ARG A 107 20.49 -13.11 32.15
N PHE A 108 19.17 -12.90 32.14
CA PHE A 108 18.61 -11.59 31.86
C PHE A 108 19.15 -10.51 32.80
N HIS A 109 19.11 -10.75 34.11
CA HIS A 109 19.59 -9.79 35.11
C HIS A 109 21.12 -9.56 35.04
N GLU A 110 21.94 -10.61 34.79
CA GLU A 110 23.40 -10.45 34.60
C GLU A 110 23.72 -9.56 33.42
N LYS A 111 23.02 -9.77 32.28
CA LYS A 111 23.22 -8.98 31.07
C LYS A 111 22.72 -7.55 31.20
N VAL A 112 21.72 -7.32 32.05
CA VAL A 112 21.26 -5.96 32.39
C VAL A 112 22.33 -5.23 33.20
N ASP A 113 22.96 -5.92 34.16
CA ASP A 113 24.02 -5.35 35.01
C ASP A 113 25.33 -5.10 34.24
N GLU A 114 25.62 -5.89 33.19
CA GLU A 114 26.76 -5.74 32.27
C GLU A 114 26.57 -4.66 31.20
N LEU A 115 25.35 -4.12 31.03
CA LEU A 115 25.06 -3.11 30.00
C LEU A 115 25.83 -1.82 30.27
N ASP A 116 26.74 -1.49 29.33
CA ASP A 116 27.33 -0.16 29.29
C ASP A 116 26.32 0.82 28.64
N THR A 117 26.24 2.02 29.24
CA THR A 117 25.35 3.10 28.78
C THR A 117 25.59 3.49 27.31
N ALA A 118 26.79 3.21 26.78
CA ALA A 118 27.11 3.40 25.37
C ALA A 118 26.34 2.45 24.44
N ASP A 119 26.12 1.20 24.86
CA ASP A 119 25.45 0.18 24.04
C ASP A 119 23.94 0.44 23.89
N ILE A 120 23.33 1.07 24.89
CA ILE A 120 21.92 1.48 24.86
C ILE A 120 21.67 2.60 23.84
N ILE A 121 22.62 3.52 23.69
CA ILE A 121 22.53 4.67 22.76
C ILE A 121 22.75 4.25 21.32
N PHE A 122 23.57 3.23 21.05
CA PHE A 122 23.82 2.70 19.72
C PHE A 122 22.74 1.70 19.24
N ALA A 123 21.87 1.19 20.11
CA ALA A 123 20.75 0.32 19.76
C ALA A 123 19.65 1.05 18.94
N GLU A 124 19.67 2.37 18.85
CA GLU A 124 18.72 3.17 18.02
C GLU A 124 18.90 2.96 16.51
N THR A 125 20.02 2.40 16.05
CA THR A 125 20.31 2.24 14.61
C THR A 125 20.38 0.78 14.13
N GLY A 126 20.27 -0.22 15.03
CA GLY A 126 20.28 -1.64 14.72
C GLY A 126 18.91 -2.30 14.90
N LYS A 127 18.67 -3.39 14.18
CA LYS A 127 17.41 -4.16 14.27
C LYS A 127 17.03 -4.43 15.72
N LEU A 128 15.80 -4.09 16.12
CA LEU A 128 15.25 -4.29 17.48
C LEU A 128 15.50 -5.70 18.02
N SER A 129 15.38 -6.73 17.17
CA SER A 129 15.65 -8.13 17.50
C SER A 129 17.07 -8.39 17.99
N SER A 130 18.05 -7.61 17.58
CA SER A 130 19.44 -7.74 18.05
C SER A 130 19.60 -7.17 19.46
N GLY A 131 18.87 -6.09 19.78
CA GLY A 131 18.87 -5.48 21.12
C GLY A 131 18.24 -6.38 22.19
N LEU A 132 17.11 -7.02 21.90
CA LEU A 132 16.46 -7.97 22.81
C LEU A 132 17.30 -9.23 23.03
N ARG A 133 17.94 -9.78 21.99
CA ARG A 133 18.83 -10.93 22.11
C ARG A 133 20.08 -10.64 22.93
N SER A 134 20.59 -9.40 22.89
CA SER A 134 21.70 -9.00 23.78
C SER A 134 21.31 -9.04 25.25
N LEU A 135 20.02 -8.87 25.56
CA LEU A 135 19.43 -8.95 26.88
C LEU A 135 18.95 -10.37 27.27
N ASP A 136 19.26 -11.39 26.46
CA ASP A 136 18.76 -12.75 26.67
C ASP A 136 17.21 -12.85 26.60
N VAL A 137 16.58 -11.97 25.79
CA VAL A 137 15.15 -11.99 25.52
C VAL A 137 14.93 -12.37 24.06
N GLU A 138 14.12 -13.41 23.84
CA GLU A 138 13.76 -13.89 22.50
C GLU A 138 12.25 -13.84 22.31
N VAL A 139 11.79 -13.23 21.21
CA VAL A 139 10.36 -13.17 20.84
C VAL A 139 10.15 -14.03 19.61
N GLN A 140 9.22 -14.98 19.68
CA GLN A 140 8.84 -15.86 18.58
C GLN A 140 7.34 -15.69 18.26
N SER A 141 7.00 -15.66 17.00
CA SER A 141 5.61 -15.56 16.51
C SER A 141 5.22 -16.72 15.63
N GLY A 142 3.93 -16.99 15.58
CA GLY A 142 3.35 -17.92 14.61
C GLY A 142 3.42 -17.35 13.18
N ALA A 143 3.47 -18.23 12.18
CA ALA A 143 3.71 -17.91 10.76
C ALA A 143 2.74 -16.88 10.13
N PHE A 144 1.59 -16.61 10.75
CA PHE A 144 0.55 -15.71 10.23
C PHE A 144 0.52 -14.31 10.87
N LEU A 145 1.39 -14.01 11.84
CA LEU A 145 1.33 -12.79 12.66
C LEU A 145 2.68 -12.09 12.80
N ALA A 146 3.50 -12.08 11.77
CA ALA A 146 4.82 -11.43 11.79
C ALA A 146 4.73 -9.94 12.20
N SER A 147 3.68 -9.22 11.78
CA SER A 147 3.45 -7.83 12.17
C SER A 147 3.08 -7.66 13.66
N ALA A 148 2.40 -8.65 14.26
CA ALA A 148 2.10 -8.62 15.69
C ALA A 148 3.36 -8.90 16.53
N ALA A 149 4.27 -9.75 16.04
CA ALA A 149 5.55 -9.99 16.68
C ALA A 149 6.41 -8.73 16.76
N GLU A 150 6.46 -7.98 15.65
CA GLU A 150 7.22 -6.73 15.59
C GLU A 150 6.69 -5.70 16.61
N VAL A 151 5.36 -5.58 16.73
CA VAL A 151 4.73 -4.70 17.72
C VAL A 151 5.02 -5.19 19.16
N VAL A 152 4.89 -6.51 19.42
CA VAL A 152 5.20 -7.08 20.76
C VAL A 152 6.68 -6.92 21.07
N GLU A 153 7.56 -7.14 20.11
CA GLU A 153 9.01 -6.95 20.24
C GLU A 153 9.35 -5.49 20.58
N GLN A 154 8.72 -4.51 19.91
CA GLN A 154 8.87 -3.09 20.23
C GLN A 154 8.37 -2.76 21.64
N LEU A 155 7.22 -3.29 22.04
CA LEU A 155 6.66 -3.09 23.37
C LEU A 155 7.56 -3.71 24.44
N VAL A 156 7.96 -4.97 24.28
CA VAL A 156 8.86 -5.66 25.22
C VAL A 156 10.18 -4.90 25.36
N PHE A 157 10.74 -4.41 24.27
CA PHE A 157 11.98 -3.60 24.29
C PHE A 157 11.78 -2.27 25.03
N ALA A 158 10.70 -1.54 24.74
CA ALA A 158 10.40 -0.27 25.41
C ALA A 158 10.19 -0.45 26.92
N PHE A 159 9.50 -1.53 27.35
CA PHE A 159 9.29 -1.84 28.74
C PHE A 159 10.56 -2.38 29.41
N ALA A 160 11.38 -3.17 28.72
CA ALA A 160 12.69 -3.58 29.20
C ALA A 160 13.57 -2.36 29.50
N LEU A 161 13.65 -1.41 28.57
CA LEU A 161 14.38 -0.15 28.79
C LEU A 161 13.82 0.62 29.98
N ARG A 162 12.50 0.68 30.13
CA ARG A 162 11.86 1.39 31.24
C ARG A 162 12.07 0.69 32.60
N ALA A 163 12.09 -0.63 32.66
CA ALA A 163 12.36 -1.42 33.84
C ALA A 163 13.85 -1.35 34.25
N ILE A 164 14.75 -1.30 33.26
CA ILE A 164 16.20 -1.26 33.44
C ILE A 164 16.70 0.15 33.82
N ALA A 165 16.03 1.20 33.29
CA ALA A 165 16.46 2.57 33.51
C ALA A 165 16.74 2.98 34.97
N PRO A 166 15.93 2.60 35.98
CA PRO A 166 16.21 2.91 37.39
C PRO A 166 17.46 2.20 37.95
N GLU A 167 17.75 0.99 37.46
CA GLU A 167 18.90 0.19 37.92
C GLU A 167 20.20 0.71 37.33
N VAL A 168 20.21 0.96 36.03
CA VAL A 168 21.35 1.61 35.34
C VAL A 168 21.64 3.00 35.93
N MET A 169 20.60 3.75 36.32
CA MET A 169 20.75 5.04 36.99
C MET A 169 21.38 4.95 38.37
N ARG A 170 21.26 3.81 39.10
CA ARG A 170 21.89 3.59 40.37
C ARG A 170 23.35 3.13 40.29
N ALA A 171 23.67 2.40 39.21
CA ALA A 171 24.98 1.77 39.05
C ALA A 171 26.03 2.71 38.43
N HIS A 172 25.64 3.72 37.62
CA HIS A 172 26.53 4.61 36.86
C HIS A 172 26.25 6.09 37.16
N ASP A 173 27.30 6.92 37.08
CA ASP A 173 27.41 8.35 37.42
C ASP A 173 26.10 9.16 37.36
N PRO A 174 25.61 9.67 38.52
CA PRO A 174 24.33 10.40 38.60
C PRO A 174 24.27 11.66 37.72
N LYS A 175 25.43 12.19 37.26
CA LYS A 175 25.48 13.36 36.35
C LYS A 175 25.15 12.99 34.91
N LEU A 176 25.47 11.77 34.47
CA LEU A 176 25.14 11.25 33.17
C LEU A 176 23.65 10.90 33.08
N ALA A 177 23.14 10.26 34.14
CA ALA A 177 21.72 9.95 34.30
C ALA A 177 20.85 11.21 34.25
N LEU A 178 21.28 12.30 34.88
CA LEU A 178 20.59 13.58 34.86
C LEU A 178 20.59 14.22 33.43
N LYS A 179 21.72 14.10 32.72
CA LYS A 179 21.81 14.57 31.31
C LYS A 179 20.86 13.80 30.38
N LEU A 180 20.85 12.46 30.48
CA LEU A 180 19.95 11.61 29.68
C LEU A 180 18.47 11.84 30.03
N PHE A 181 18.15 12.00 31.31
CA PHE A 181 16.80 12.32 31.76
C PHE A 181 16.35 13.70 31.26
N VAL A 182 17.24 14.72 31.31
CA VAL A 182 16.96 16.06 30.78
C VAL A 182 16.83 16.03 29.26
N GLN A 183 17.62 15.22 28.58
CA GLN A 183 17.56 15.05 27.12
C GLN A 183 16.31 14.26 26.69
N ALA A 184 15.96 13.19 27.38
CA ALA A 184 14.71 12.46 27.17
C ALA A 184 13.47 13.32 27.48
N LYS A 185 13.55 14.12 28.55
CA LYS A 185 12.49 15.08 28.91
C LYS A 185 12.40 16.24 27.90
N ARG A 186 13.53 16.71 27.35
CA ARG A 186 13.53 17.68 26.25
C ARG A 186 12.94 17.08 24.97
N SER A 187 13.34 15.89 24.59
CA SER A 187 12.77 15.20 23.41
C SER A 187 11.28 14.88 23.59
N ALA A 188 10.82 14.62 24.80
CA ALA A 188 9.40 14.51 25.12
C ALA A 188 8.71 15.88 25.12
N HIS A 189 9.37 16.91 25.63
CA HIS A 189 8.85 18.28 25.70
C HIS A 189 8.86 18.97 24.32
N ASP A 190 9.89 18.73 23.52
CA ASP A 190 9.95 19.17 22.11
C ASP A 190 8.90 18.45 21.24
N ARG A 191 8.47 17.23 21.62
CA ARG A 191 7.30 16.55 21.07
C ARG A 191 5.98 17.16 21.61
N GLU A 192 5.89 17.48 22.89
CA GLU A 192 4.72 18.15 23.47
C GLU A 192 4.59 19.61 22.99
N GLU A 193 5.68 20.33 22.74
CA GLU A 193 5.64 21.70 22.18
C GLU A 193 5.37 21.73 20.66
N SER A 194 5.68 20.66 19.92
CA SER A 194 5.23 20.49 18.53
C SER A 194 3.80 19.93 18.44
N GLU A 195 3.19 19.52 19.56
CA GLU A 195 1.84 18.96 19.61
C GLU A 195 0.84 19.82 20.39
N THR A 196 1.04 21.16 20.49
CA THR A 196 -0.06 21.99 21.00
C THR A 196 -0.46 23.05 19.99
N PRO A 197 -1.52 22.81 19.24
CA PRO A 197 -2.82 23.34 19.62
C PRO A 197 -3.72 22.21 20.14
N ALA A 198 -4.57 22.59 21.12
CA ALA A 198 -5.58 21.82 21.83
C ALA A 198 -5.80 20.42 21.26
N ALA A 199 -5.56 19.38 22.08
CA ALA A 199 -5.84 18.01 21.76
C ALA A 199 -7.23 17.85 21.14
N GLU A 200 -7.32 18.03 19.83
CA GLU A 200 -8.35 17.37 19.07
C GLU A 200 -8.17 15.86 19.35
N PRO A 201 -9.25 15.15 19.64
CA PRO A 201 -9.15 13.73 19.89
C PRO A 201 -8.34 13.16 18.72
N VAL A 202 -7.23 12.48 19.00
CA VAL A 202 -6.52 11.67 18.02
C VAL A 202 -7.60 10.76 17.46
N ILE A 203 -8.12 11.16 16.30
CA ILE A 203 -9.05 10.34 15.53
C ILE A 203 -8.16 9.18 15.08
N THR A 204 -8.12 8.15 15.91
CA THR A 204 -7.59 6.85 15.49
C THR A 204 -8.39 6.50 14.25
N LYS A 205 -7.76 6.70 13.06
CA LYS A 205 -8.39 6.33 11.78
C LYS A 205 -9.01 4.97 11.97
N SER A 206 -10.32 4.87 11.79
CA SER A 206 -10.99 3.58 11.90
C SER A 206 -10.26 2.60 10.98
N ARG A 207 -10.04 1.39 11.43
CA ARG A 207 -9.36 0.35 10.63
C ARG A 207 -10.05 0.12 9.28
N SER A 208 -11.35 0.37 9.21
CA SER A 208 -12.13 0.43 7.96
C SER A 208 -11.60 1.49 7.01
N ASP A 209 -11.20 2.66 7.50
CA ASP A 209 -10.73 3.76 6.66
C ASP A 209 -9.38 3.41 6.02
N VAL A 210 -8.49 2.75 6.77
CA VAL A 210 -7.20 2.24 6.25
C VAL A 210 -7.39 1.21 5.13
N ILE A 211 -8.39 0.36 5.24
CA ILE A 211 -8.70 -0.65 4.20
C ILE A 211 -9.15 0.05 2.91
N TYR A 212 -10.02 1.04 3.01
CA TYR A 212 -10.50 1.77 1.84
C TYR A 212 -9.42 2.68 1.23
N GLU A 213 -8.48 3.20 2.03
CA GLU A 213 -7.30 3.95 1.54
C GLU A 213 -6.42 3.10 0.62
N TYR A 214 -6.43 1.77 0.77
CA TYR A 214 -5.79 0.85 -0.14
C TYR A 214 -6.71 0.36 -1.27
N LEU A 215 -7.92 -0.10 -0.94
CA LEU A 215 -8.83 -0.73 -1.92
C LEU A 215 -9.27 0.24 -3.01
N VAL A 216 -9.62 1.48 -2.65
CA VAL A 216 -10.13 2.46 -3.63
C VAL A 216 -9.08 2.76 -4.71
N PRO A 217 -7.83 3.17 -4.40
CA PRO A 217 -6.85 3.41 -5.45
C PRO A 217 -6.45 2.14 -6.20
N SER A 218 -6.32 0.99 -5.54
CA SER A 218 -5.92 -0.28 -6.16
C SER A 218 -6.91 -0.72 -7.24
N TYR A 219 -8.19 -0.75 -6.90
CA TYR A 219 -9.22 -1.12 -7.87
C TYR A 219 -9.47 -0.01 -8.89
N THR A 220 -9.32 1.27 -8.51
CA THR A 220 -9.37 2.37 -9.49
C THR A 220 -8.29 2.18 -10.56
N VAL A 221 -7.04 1.92 -10.18
CA VAL A 221 -5.94 1.67 -11.13
C VAL A 221 -6.27 0.44 -11.99
N MET A 222 -6.66 -0.68 -11.39
CA MET A 222 -7.02 -1.88 -12.14
C MET A 222 -8.11 -1.59 -13.19
N PHE A 223 -9.21 -0.97 -12.80
CA PHE A 223 -10.35 -0.75 -13.68
C PHE A 223 -10.10 0.35 -14.72
N VAL A 224 -9.26 1.34 -14.44
CA VAL A 224 -8.85 2.33 -15.43
C VAL A 224 -8.11 1.67 -16.59
N PHE A 225 -7.29 0.65 -16.34
CA PHE A 225 -6.61 -0.09 -17.40
C PHE A 225 -7.58 -0.95 -18.26
N PHE A 226 -8.81 -1.21 -17.82
CA PHE A 226 -9.82 -1.84 -18.67
C PHE A 226 -10.28 -0.95 -19.84
N ILE A 227 -9.90 0.35 -19.88
CA ILE A 227 -10.07 1.22 -21.03
C ILE A 227 -9.40 0.64 -22.29
N VAL A 228 -8.38 -0.22 -22.11
CA VAL A 228 -7.70 -0.99 -23.17
C VAL A 228 -8.70 -1.77 -23.99
N ASN A 229 -9.66 -2.44 -23.35
CA ASN A 229 -10.71 -3.22 -24.00
C ASN A 229 -11.61 -2.33 -24.86
N LEU A 230 -12.05 -1.21 -24.28
CA LEU A 230 -12.95 -0.28 -24.97
C LEU A 230 -12.28 0.34 -26.19
N MET A 231 -11.02 0.75 -26.06
CA MET A 231 -10.25 1.34 -27.15
C MET A 231 -9.96 0.33 -28.26
N ALA A 232 -9.58 -0.89 -27.91
CA ALA A 232 -9.29 -1.95 -28.88
C ALA A 232 -10.54 -2.33 -29.69
N ARG A 233 -11.71 -2.47 -29.05
CA ARG A 233 -12.99 -2.72 -29.73
C ARG A 233 -13.38 -1.58 -30.67
N SER A 234 -13.21 -0.33 -30.24
CA SER A 234 -13.55 0.83 -31.08
C SER A 234 -12.72 0.86 -32.38
N LEU A 235 -11.41 0.58 -32.26
CA LEU A 235 -10.53 0.56 -33.41
C LEU A 235 -10.81 -0.64 -34.33
N LEU A 236 -11.10 -1.80 -33.76
CA LEU A 236 -11.47 -3.00 -34.51
C LEU A 236 -12.76 -2.78 -35.31
N GLY A 237 -13.80 -2.24 -34.67
CA GLY A 237 -15.06 -1.94 -35.38
C GLY A 237 -14.90 -0.98 -36.56
N GLU A 238 -13.97 -0.01 -36.48
CA GLU A 238 -13.66 0.85 -37.59
C GLU A 238 -12.87 0.15 -38.71
N ARG A 239 -12.05 -0.84 -38.38
CA ARG A 239 -11.39 -1.70 -39.37
C ARG A 239 -12.43 -2.54 -40.12
N GLU A 240 -13.34 -3.19 -39.40
CA GLU A 240 -14.37 -4.06 -39.96
C GLU A 240 -15.36 -3.29 -40.87
N THR A 241 -15.68 -2.05 -40.50
CA THR A 241 -16.56 -1.18 -41.31
C THR A 241 -15.84 -0.47 -42.44
N GLY A 242 -14.52 -0.66 -42.59
CA GLY A 242 -13.71 0.02 -43.62
C GLY A 242 -13.56 1.54 -43.40
N THR A 243 -14.05 2.05 -42.27
CA THR A 243 -13.97 3.48 -41.92
C THR A 243 -12.51 3.90 -41.68
N LEU A 244 -11.70 3.01 -41.13
CA LEU A 244 -10.27 3.24 -40.90
C LEU A 244 -9.54 3.47 -42.22
N THR A 245 -9.78 2.63 -43.24
CA THR A 245 -9.17 2.76 -44.57
C THR A 245 -9.55 4.07 -45.22
N ARG A 246 -10.81 4.51 -45.12
CA ARG A 246 -11.24 5.81 -45.64
C ARG A 246 -10.56 6.98 -44.94
N LEU A 247 -10.27 6.88 -43.65
CA LEU A 247 -9.53 7.89 -42.87
C LEU A 247 -8.06 7.95 -43.29
N LEU A 248 -7.44 6.80 -43.62
CA LEU A 248 -6.04 6.70 -44.07
C LEU A 248 -5.83 7.32 -45.46
N ILE A 249 -6.81 7.20 -46.37
CA ILE A 249 -6.77 7.82 -47.72
C ILE A 249 -7.05 9.34 -47.61
N GLY A 250 -7.59 9.83 -46.52
CA GLY A 250 -7.90 11.24 -46.30
C GLY A 250 -6.67 12.10 -45.99
N PRO A 251 -6.81 13.42 -45.94
CA PRO A 251 -5.71 14.36 -45.68
C PRO A 251 -5.34 14.40 -44.20
N VAL A 252 -5.20 13.22 -43.55
CA VAL A 252 -4.88 13.07 -42.11
C VAL A 252 -3.58 12.28 -41.97
N THR A 253 -2.61 12.83 -41.24
CA THR A 253 -1.38 12.10 -40.95
C THR A 253 -1.69 10.92 -40.02
N GLY A 254 -0.99 9.78 -40.17
CA GLY A 254 -1.17 8.62 -39.29
C GLY A 254 -1.03 8.97 -37.80
N THR A 255 -0.06 9.82 -37.45
CA THR A 255 0.10 10.33 -36.08
C THR A 255 -1.09 11.19 -35.61
N GLY A 256 -1.59 12.06 -36.45
CA GLY A 256 -2.78 12.88 -36.17
C GLY A 256 -4.03 12.04 -35.94
N MET A 257 -4.17 10.93 -36.65
CA MET A 257 -5.25 9.98 -36.47
C MET A 257 -5.12 9.23 -35.16
N MET A 258 -3.92 8.72 -34.80
CA MET A 258 -3.67 8.05 -33.55
C MET A 258 -3.98 8.96 -32.36
N VAL A 259 -3.49 10.20 -32.36
CA VAL A 259 -3.77 11.18 -31.30
C VAL A 259 -5.27 11.48 -31.25
N GLY A 260 -5.91 11.73 -32.38
CA GLY A 260 -7.34 12.00 -32.44
C GLY A 260 -8.21 10.87 -31.91
N LYS A 261 -7.75 9.63 -32.05
CA LYS A 261 -8.39 8.42 -31.51
C LYS A 261 -8.13 8.21 -30.02
N THR A 262 -6.99 8.61 -29.52
CA THR A 262 -6.62 8.40 -28.11
C THR A 262 -7.32 9.40 -27.19
N ILE A 263 -7.49 10.65 -27.62
CA ILE A 263 -8.05 11.72 -26.76
C ILE A 263 -9.41 11.36 -26.15
N PRO A 264 -10.41 10.80 -26.89
CA PRO A 264 -11.71 10.45 -26.30
C PRO A 264 -11.59 9.44 -25.14
N PHE A 265 -10.75 8.43 -25.30
CA PHE A 265 -10.53 7.41 -24.28
C PHE A 265 -9.75 7.95 -23.08
N PHE A 266 -8.80 8.85 -23.35
CA PHE A 266 -8.09 9.58 -22.28
C PHE A 266 -9.06 10.42 -21.44
N VAL A 267 -9.97 11.16 -22.06
CA VAL A 267 -10.99 11.94 -21.34
C VAL A 267 -11.91 11.04 -20.50
N ILE A 268 -12.32 9.89 -21.03
CA ILE A 268 -13.14 8.93 -20.29
C ILE A 268 -12.34 8.33 -19.13
N SER A 269 -11.08 7.97 -19.35
CA SER A 269 -10.19 7.46 -18.31
C SER A 269 -10.00 8.47 -17.17
N LEU A 270 -9.78 9.74 -17.49
CA LEU A 270 -9.71 10.83 -16.49
C LEU A 270 -11.02 10.95 -15.71
N ALA A 271 -12.15 10.98 -16.41
CA ALA A 271 -13.47 11.11 -15.80
C ALA A 271 -13.76 9.91 -14.88
N GLN A 272 -13.48 8.69 -15.33
CA GLN A 272 -13.63 7.46 -14.55
C GLN A 272 -12.77 7.49 -13.28
N THR A 273 -11.47 7.79 -13.41
CA THR A 273 -10.54 7.84 -12.27
C THR A 273 -10.98 8.88 -11.24
N LEU A 274 -11.30 10.09 -11.71
CA LEU A 274 -11.76 11.16 -10.83
C LEU A 274 -13.05 10.77 -10.11
N LEU A 275 -14.02 10.20 -10.84
CA LEU A 275 -15.30 9.78 -10.26
C LEU A 275 -15.11 8.68 -9.21
N LEU A 276 -14.24 7.69 -9.46
CA LEU A 276 -13.97 6.63 -8.48
C LEU A 276 -13.27 7.16 -7.22
N LEU A 277 -12.31 8.09 -7.35
CA LEU A 277 -11.66 8.72 -6.20
C LEU A 277 -12.61 9.62 -5.42
N VAL A 278 -13.49 10.36 -6.11
CA VAL A 278 -14.55 11.17 -5.48
C VAL A 278 -15.54 10.27 -4.75
N ALA A 279 -15.97 9.16 -5.39
CA ALA A 279 -16.81 8.16 -4.73
C ALA A 279 -16.11 7.55 -3.51
N GLY A 280 -14.81 7.27 -3.61
CA GLY A 280 -13.98 6.81 -2.48
C GLY A 280 -14.04 7.76 -1.28
N LYS A 281 -13.94 9.06 -1.54
CA LYS A 281 -14.04 10.08 -0.50
C LYS A 281 -15.42 10.15 0.14
N PHE A 282 -16.48 10.18 -0.67
CA PHE A 282 -17.85 10.41 -0.15
C PHE A 282 -18.52 9.14 0.36
N LEU A 283 -18.29 7.97 -0.26
CA LEU A 283 -18.93 6.71 0.11
C LEU A 283 -18.14 5.96 1.20
N PHE A 284 -16.82 6.04 1.15
CA PHE A 284 -15.93 5.25 2.00
C PHE A 284 -15.10 6.10 2.96
N HIS A 285 -15.36 7.40 3.04
CA HIS A 285 -14.67 8.36 3.92
C HIS A 285 -13.14 8.35 3.78
N MET A 286 -12.64 7.97 2.58
CA MET A 286 -11.22 7.90 2.28
C MET A 286 -10.58 9.29 2.37
N SER A 287 -9.45 9.39 3.06
CA SER A 287 -8.66 10.63 3.08
C SER A 287 -7.95 10.84 1.74
N TRP A 288 -7.89 12.11 1.29
CA TRP A 288 -7.08 12.49 0.12
C TRP A 288 -5.69 12.99 0.49
N GLY A 289 -5.29 12.82 1.78
CA GLY A 289 -4.01 13.31 2.29
C GLY A 289 -3.96 14.84 2.38
N GLU A 290 -2.82 15.37 2.77
CA GLU A 290 -2.61 16.83 2.94
C GLU A 290 -2.46 17.57 1.60
N SER A 291 -2.14 16.89 0.51
CA SER A 291 -1.85 17.52 -0.78
C SER A 291 -2.75 16.97 -1.91
N PRO A 292 -4.08 17.21 -1.88
CA PRO A 292 -5.02 16.64 -2.84
C PRO A 292 -4.78 17.10 -4.29
N TRP A 293 -4.12 18.22 -4.52
CA TRP A 293 -3.76 18.70 -5.85
C TRP A 293 -2.76 17.79 -6.56
N MET A 294 -1.96 17.03 -5.82
CA MET A 294 -1.02 16.04 -6.36
C MET A 294 -1.72 14.81 -6.96
N LEU A 295 -3.01 14.63 -6.71
CA LEU A 295 -3.82 13.63 -7.41
C LEU A 295 -3.90 13.91 -8.92
N VAL A 296 -3.87 15.19 -9.31
CA VAL A 296 -4.01 15.57 -10.73
C VAL A 296 -2.88 14.98 -11.60
N PRO A 297 -1.58 15.18 -11.32
CA PRO A 297 -0.52 14.57 -12.12
C PRO A 297 -0.56 13.05 -12.09
N VAL A 298 -0.93 12.40 -10.98
CA VAL A 298 -1.07 10.95 -10.89
C VAL A 298 -2.21 10.44 -11.77
N ILE A 299 -3.38 11.08 -11.71
CA ILE A 299 -4.53 10.74 -12.55
C ILE A 299 -4.20 10.89 -14.04
N VAL A 300 -3.56 12.01 -14.40
CA VAL A 300 -3.20 12.30 -15.81
C VAL A 300 -2.18 11.28 -16.33
N SER A 301 -1.10 11.01 -15.59
CA SER A 301 -0.05 10.09 -16.03
C SER A 301 -0.56 8.64 -16.10
N THR A 302 -1.38 8.20 -15.14
CA THR A 302 -2.02 6.88 -15.15
C THR A 302 -2.95 6.71 -16.35
N SER A 303 -3.83 7.70 -16.58
CA SER A 303 -4.75 7.68 -17.71
C SER A 303 -4.04 7.69 -19.06
N LEU A 304 -2.91 8.42 -19.16
CA LEU A 304 -2.09 8.45 -20.35
C LEU A 304 -1.44 7.09 -20.62
N ALA A 305 -0.88 6.44 -19.61
CA ALA A 305 -0.30 5.10 -19.72
C ALA A 305 -1.34 4.05 -20.12
N ALA A 306 -2.53 4.08 -19.48
CA ALA A 306 -3.62 3.15 -19.78
C ALA A 306 -4.13 3.30 -21.23
N THR A 307 -4.33 4.53 -21.68
CA THR A 307 -4.79 4.78 -23.07
C THR A 307 -3.74 4.48 -24.12
N ALA A 308 -2.47 4.76 -23.83
CA ALA A 308 -1.37 4.39 -24.74
C ALA A 308 -1.24 2.86 -24.88
N LEU A 309 -1.39 2.11 -23.77
CA LEU A 309 -1.46 0.65 -23.80
C LEU A 309 -2.66 0.17 -24.61
N GLY A 310 -3.82 0.81 -24.44
CA GLY A 310 -5.03 0.52 -25.24
C GLY A 310 -4.81 0.69 -26.73
N LEU A 311 -4.13 1.75 -27.12
CA LEU A 311 -3.76 1.97 -28.52
C LEU A 311 -2.82 0.86 -29.03
N LEU A 312 -1.80 0.49 -28.24
CA LEU A 312 -0.87 -0.57 -28.60
C LEU A 312 -1.61 -1.90 -28.84
N VAL A 313 -2.45 -2.32 -27.88
CA VAL A 313 -3.23 -3.56 -27.98
C VAL A 313 -4.16 -3.51 -29.21
N ALA A 314 -4.80 -2.37 -29.48
CA ALA A 314 -5.65 -2.17 -30.64
C ALA A 314 -4.92 -2.39 -31.99
N THR A 315 -3.59 -2.19 -32.03
CA THR A 315 -2.78 -2.49 -33.25
C THR A 315 -2.47 -3.98 -33.40
N VAL A 316 -2.58 -4.78 -32.34
CA VAL A 316 -2.22 -6.20 -32.35
C VAL A 316 -3.43 -7.09 -32.65
N VAL A 317 -4.58 -6.76 -32.08
CA VAL A 317 -5.80 -7.58 -32.17
C VAL A 317 -6.47 -7.49 -33.54
N ARG A 318 -7.09 -8.58 -33.97
CA ARG A 318 -7.74 -8.70 -35.29
C ARG A 318 -9.20 -9.15 -35.22
N THR A 319 -9.65 -9.71 -34.09
CA THR A 319 -11.01 -10.21 -33.89
C THR A 319 -11.54 -9.79 -32.54
N ASP A 320 -12.86 -9.71 -32.36
CA ASP A 320 -13.50 -9.34 -31.09
C ASP A 320 -13.15 -10.32 -29.95
N SER A 321 -13.04 -11.62 -30.27
CA SER A 321 -12.59 -12.62 -29.31
C SER A 321 -11.14 -12.38 -28.83
N GLN A 322 -10.24 -11.97 -29.74
CA GLN A 322 -8.87 -11.58 -29.37
C GLN A 322 -8.85 -10.31 -28.53
N VAL A 323 -9.69 -9.32 -28.82
CA VAL A 323 -9.81 -8.12 -27.98
C VAL A 323 -10.16 -8.52 -26.55
N THR A 324 -11.20 -9.32 -26.39
CA THR A 324 -11.66 -9.73 -25.07
C THR A 324 -10.59 -10.54 -24.34
N ALA A 325 -10.03 -11.56 -24.99
CA ALA A 325 -9.04 -12.43 -24.38
C ALA A 325 -7.75 -11.65 -24.03
N TYR A 326 -7.09 -11.02 -25.01
CA TYR A 326 -5.78 -10.41 -24.82
C TYR A 326 -5.83 -9.20 -23.88
N SER A 327 -6.84 -8.32 -24.04
CA SER A 327 -6.96 -7.15 -23.17
C SER A 327 -7.26 -7.55 -21.73
N THR A 328 -8.20 -8.49 -21.53
CA THR A 328 -8.60 -8.91 -20.18
C THR A 328 -7.46 -9.66 -19.48
N PHE A 329 -6.84 -10.64 -20.15
CA PHE A 329 -5.71 -11.37 -19.57
C PHE A 329 -4.53 -10.45 -19.27
N LEU A 330 -4.19 -9.55 -20.21
CA LEU A 330 -3.09 -8.60 -20.01
C LEU A 330 -3.33 -7.73 -18.77
N VAL A 331 -4.51 -7.13 -18.67
CA VAL A 331 -4.85 -6.23 -17.55
C VAL A 331 -4.89 -6.99 -16.23
N LEU A 332 -5.45 -8.21 -16.20
CA LEU A 332 -5.54 -9.02 -14.97
C LEU A 332 -4.17 -9.54 -14.51
N ILE A 333 -3.32 -10.01 -15.44
CA ILE A 333 -1.95 -10.43 -15.11
C ILE A 333 -1.17 -9.25 -14.56
N MET A 334 -1.24 -8.09 -15.22
CA MET A 334 -0.60 -6.88 -14.73
C MET A 334 -1.13 -6.47 -13.36
N ALA A 335 -2.46 -6.56 -13.11
CA ALA A 335 -3.07 -6.22 -11.83
C ALA A 335 -2.62 -7.19 -10.71
N GLY A 336 -2.48 -8.48 -11.01
CA GLY A 336 -1.95 -9.47 -10.06
C GLY A 336 -0.50 -9.19 -9.67
N MET A 337 0.34 -8.84 -10.65
CA MET A 337 1.76 -8.56 -10.43
C MET A 337 1.99 -7.20 -9.76
N SER A 338 1.17 -6.20 -10.07
CA SER A 338 1.37 -4.80 -9.63
C SER A 338 1.05 -4.54 -8.17
N GLY A 339 0.26 -5.40 -7.54
CA GLY A 339 -0.28 -5.14 -6.20
C GLY A 339 -1.75 -4.67 -6.19
N CYS A 340 -2.42 -4.52 -7.34
CA CYS A 340 -3.80 -4.05 -7.38
C CYS A 340 -4.80 -5.04 -6.75
N LEU A 341 -4.55 -6.35 -6.85
CA LEU A 341 -5.41 -7.40 -6.28
C LEU A 341 -5.06 -7.73 -4.83
N MET A 342 -3.78 -7.61 -4.47
CA MET A 342 -3.27 -7.94 -3.14
C MET A 342 -2.13 -6.99 -2.80
N PRO A 343 -2.05 -6.46 -1.55
CA PRO A 343 -1.01 -5.54 -1.14
C PRO A 343 0.40 -6.03 -1.50
N ARG A 344 1.23 -5.14 -2.04
CA ARG A 344 2.61 -5.47 -2.42
C ARG A 344 3.43 -6.02 -1.25
N SER A 345 3.18 -5.54 -0.03
CA SER A 345 3.83 -6.03 1.19
C SER A 345 3.55 -7.50 1.50
N TRP A 346 2.47 -8.07 0.96
CA TRP A 346 2.11 -9.48 1.13
C TRP A 346 2.66 -10.37 0.00
N GLN A 347 3.19 -9.76 -1.06
CA GLN A 347 3.74 -10.49 -2.20
C GLN A 347 5.19 -10.90 -1.92
N PRO A 348 5.65 -12.06 -2.44
CA PRO A 348 7.07 -12.43 -2.43
C PRO A 348 7.93 -11.36 -3.12
N GLU A 349 9.18 -11.19 -2.69
CA GLU A 349 10.11 -10.18 -3.23
C GLU A 349 10.24 -10.23 -4.76
N LEU A 350 10.32 -11.44 -5.32
CA LEU A 350 10.36 -11.63 -6.77
C LEU A 350 9.13 -11.02 -7.47
N MET A 351 7.92 -11.20 -6.91
CA MET A 351 6.69 -10.62 -7.47
C MET A 351 6.68 -9.11 -7.35
N GLN A 352 7.17 -8.57 -6.23
CA GLN A 352 7.29 -7.11 -6.04
C GLN A 352 8.20 -6.49 -7.10
N GLN A 353 9.33 -7.14 -7.44
CA GLN A 353 10.25 -6.68 -8.48
C GLN A 353 9.65 -6.81 -9.89
N LEU A 354 9.05 -7.97 -10.21
CA LEU A 354 8.39 -8.18 -11.49
C LEU A 354 7.22 -7.22 -11.71
N GLY A 355 6.52 -6.86 -10.65
CA GLY A 355 5.43 -5.89 -10.71
C GLY A 355 5.88 -4.54 -11.28
N LEU A 356 7.11 -4.11 -11.03
CA LEU A 356 7.65 -2.83 -11.51
C LEU A 356 7.77 -2.74 -13.04
N VAL A 357 7.71 -3.87 -13.76
CA VAL A 357 7.63 -3.90 -15.22
C VAL A 357 6.26 -3.42 -15.73
N THR A 358 5.27 -3.32 -14.84
CA THR A 358 3.92 -2.91 -15.19
C THR A 358 3.65 -1.45 -14.83
N PRO A 359 2.97 -0.67 -15.68
CA PRO A 359 2.59 0.71 -15.34
C PRO A 359 1.62 0.79 -14.17
N GLN A 360 0.81 -0.26 -13.93
CA GLN A 360 -0.12 -0.32 -12.81
C GLN A 360 0.59 -0.25 -11.46
N ALA A 361 1.77 -0.88 -11.32
CA ALA A 361 2.55 -0.83 -10.08
C ALA A 361 3.00 0.59 -9.75
N TRP A 362 3.47 1.34 -10.74
CA TRP A 362 3.91 2.73 -10.55
C TRP A 362 2.75 3.66 -10.23
N ALA A 363 1.57 3.43 -10.84
CA ALA A 363 0.37 4.17 -10.47
C ALA A 363 -0.02 3.89 -9.02
N LEU A 364 -0.01 2.62 -8.59
CA LEU A 364 -0.33 2.24 -7.22
C LEU A 364 0.67 2.80 -6.22
N ILE A 365 1.98 2.72 -6.50
CA ILE A 365 3.04 3.33 -5.67
C ILE A 365 2.80 4.83 -5.50
N ALA A 366 2.43 5.56 -6.58
CA ALA A 366 2.14 6.98 -6.48
C ALA A 366 0.95 7.26 -5.56
N TYR A 367 -0.14 6.47 -5.67
CA TYR A 367 -1.31 6.62 -4.80
C TYR A 367 -1.01 6.24 -3.35
N GLU A 368 -0.28 5.15 -3.09
CA GLU A 368 0.11 4.73 -1.73
C GLU A 368 0.93 5.81 -1.02
N HIS A 369 1.88 6.44 -1.73
CA HIS A 369 2.71 7.50 -1.16
C HIS A 369 1.98 8.84 -1.01
N LEU A 370 0.86 9.04 -1.71
CA LEU A 370 0.08 10.26 -1.65
C LEU A 370 -1.08 10.18 -0.65
N LEU A 371 -1.76 9.02 -0.58
CA LEU A 371 -2.98 8.84 0.19
C LEU A 371 -2.78 8.08 1.51
N GLY A 372 -1.83 7.12 1.51
CA GLY A 372 -1.62 6.21 2.64
C GLY A 372 -0.65 6.73 3.71
N ARG A 373 -0.05 7.91 3.54
CA ARG A 373 0.92 8.50 4.46
C ARG A 373 0.48 9.88 4.94
N ASP A 374 0.73 10.16 6.21
CA ASP A 374 0.45 11.48 6.78
C ASP A 374 1.32 12.56 6.11
N VAL A 375 2.59 12.25 5.81
CA VAL A 375 3.47 13.13 5.01
C VAL A 375 3.76 12.48 3.66
N PRO A 376 3.26 13.05 2.53
CA PRO A 376 3.46 12.49 1.22
C PRO A 376 4.92 12.60 0.77
N ASN A 377 5.50 11.48 0.27
CA ASN A 377 6.82 11.52 -0.33
C ASN A 377 6.73 11.99 -1.79
N LEU A 378 6.82 13.30 -1.99
CA LEU A 378 6.66 13.93 -3.31
C LEU A 378 7.68 13.45 -4.34
N HIS A 379 8.91 13.11 -3.92
CA HIS A 379 9.93 12.58 -4.82
C HIS A 379 9.49 11.26 -5.45
N VAL A 380 8.92 10.34 -4.65
CA VAL A 380 8.41 9.05 -5.15
C VAL A 380 7.19 9.25 -6.05
N VAL A 381 6.30 10.19 -5.71
CA VAL A 381 5.14 10.51 -6.54
C VAL A 381 5.57 11.03 -7.92
N TRP A 382 6.50 11.99 -7.97
CA TRP A 382 6.99 12.54 -9.24
C TRP A 382 7.77 11.52 -10.07
N SER A 383 8.62 10.70 -9.45
CA SER A 383 9.35 9.63 -10.16
C SER A 383 8.40 8.60 -10.73
N SER A 384 7.33 8.25 -10.01
CA SER A 384 6.29 7.34 -10.49
C SER A 384 5.52 7.94 -11.67
N CYS A 385 5.14 9.22 -11.60
CA CYS A 385 4.51 9.93 -12.73
C CYS A 385 5.42 9.97 -13.96
N ALA A 386 6.71 10.26 -13.78
CA ALA A 386 7.68 10.26 -14.87
C ALA A 386 7.81 8.88 -15.51
N THR A 387 7.83 7.82 -14.72
CA THR A 387 7.86 6.43 -15.21
C THR A 387 6.59 6.08 -15.97
N LEU A 388 5.40 6.49 -15.49
CA LEU A 388 4.14 6.30 -16.20
C LEU A 388 4.12 7.02 -17.55
N ILE A 389 4.65 8.24 -17.62
CA ILE A 389 4.80 8.99 -18.88
C ILE A 389 5.77 8.26 -19.82
N ALA A 390 6.88 7.72 -19.29
CA ALA A 390 7.83 6.93 -20.08
C ALA A 390 7.16 5.67 -20.67
N PHE A 391 6.34 4.94 -19.89
CA PHE A 391 5.52 3.83 -20.41
C PHE A 391 4.55 4.29 -21.49
N ALA A 392 3.87 5.41 -21.29
CA ALA A 392 2.95 5.95 -22.28
C ALA A 392 3.65 6.27 -23.58
N LEU A 393 4.79 6.93 -23.53
CA LEU A 393 5.61 7.26 -24.72
C LEU A 393 6.10 5.99 -25.43
N ALA A 394 6.58 4.99 -24.68
CA ALA A 394 7.01 3.71 -25.24
C ALA A 394 5.86 2.98 -25.95
N PHE A 395 4.69 2.88 -25.32
CA PHE A 395 3.51 2.26 -25.93
C PHE A 395 3.03 3.02 -27.17
N PHE A 396 3.04 4.34 -27.10
CA PHE A 396 2.69 5.18 -28.26
C PHE A 396 3.68 5.01 -29.42
N ALA A 397 4.96 4.95 -29.14
CA ALA A 397 6.01 4.75 -30.15
C ALA A 397 5.88 3.38 -30.82
N VAL A 398 5.69 2.31 -30.04
CA VAL A 398 5.49 0.95 -30.58
C VAL A 398 4.18 0.85 -31.35
N ALA A 399 3.10 1.43 -30.84
CA ALA A 399 1.82 1.49 -31.56
C ALA A 399 1.96 2.23 -32.90
N GLY A 400 2.66 3.36 -32.92
CA GLY A 400 2.91 4.16 -34.12
C GLY A 400 3.76 3.43 -35.16
N TRP A 401 4.78 2.71 -34.71
CA TRP A 401 5.59 1.88 -35.60
C TRP A 401 4.76 0.76 -36.23
N ARG A 402 3.96 0.05 -35.43
CA ARG A 402 3.07 -1.01 -35.95
C ARG A 402 1.97 -0.46 -36.87
N PHE A 403 1.46 0.72 -36.57
CA PHE A 403 0.42 1.33 -37.37
C PHE A 403 0.92 1.65 -38.77
N ARG A 404 2.16 2.17 -38.92
CA ARG A 404 2.81 2.41 -40.23
C ARG A 404 3.05 1.12 -41.02
N ALA A 405 3.23 -0.02 -40.33
CA ALA A 405 3.40 -1.31 -40.99
C ALA A 405 2.05 -1.91 -41.49
N LEU A 406 0.93 -1.28 -41.18
CA LEU A 406 -0.41 -1.64 -41.62
C LEU A 406 -0.91 -0.73 -42.79
N GLU A 407 -0.22 0.39 -43.04
CA GLU A 407 -0.39 1.27 -44.20
C GLU A 407 0.26 0.65 -45.45
#